data_1de674d1362fff0f860b2c6ff3b57238
#
_entry.id   1de674d1362fff0f860b2c6ff3b57238
#
_cell.length_a   1.000
_cell.length_b   1.000
_cell.length_c   1.000
_cell.angle_alpha   90.00
_cell.angle_beta   90.00
_cell.angle_gamma   90.00
#
_symmetry.space_group_name_H-M   'P 1'
#
loop_
_entity.id
_entity.type
_entity.pdbx_description
1 polymer ?
#
loop_
_entity_poly.entity_id
_entity_poly.type
_entity_poly.pdbx_seq_one_letter_code
_entity_poly.pdbx_strand_id
1 'polypeptide(L)'
;NGKSTYNITIENAKYNGGTYNGGTVSYTDVSKDYSDLLYQNVRVLVKPDKNGKDAVVYGVYATGKNTVQTGLLADLKMDGTKAKLDGTKYDLANTNTVYVDGVKQSDNIKTWLTTNGEGNATYGKGSEVELLAVDGTSDYSILKVTTFEVKEITYVGSDYVTAGTKYSDDDYVISDGLKKGDYALISKDTNYADGKGRVEKATVVEGKVTSTKGSDEVMIDGTWYTMNTGVTAPKLNASAKLVLVNGYVYAVDTVTAGSSDVALVVEVGNSNTVGSKYYQA
;
A
#
# COMPACT_ATOMS: atom_id res chain seq x y z
N ASN A 1 -23.57 1.69 22.84
CA ASN A 1 -22.81 0.54 22.33
C ASN A 1 -23.53 0.01 21.07
N GLY A 2 -23.37 0.67 19.93
CA GLY A 2 -23.79 0.16 18.63
C GLY A 2 -22.89 -1.03 18.26
N LYS A 3 -23.46 -2.19 17.94
CA LYS A 3 -22.70 -3.25 17.31
C LYS A 3 -22.35 -2.81 15.89
N SER A 4 -21.10 -2.92 15.50
CA SER A 4 -20.69 -2.75 14.11
C SER A 4 -21.43 -3.79 13.25
N THR A 5 -21.97 -3.37 12.13
CA THR A 5 -22.59 -4.24 11.14
C THR A 5 -21.90 -4.04 9.79
N TYR A 6 -21.94 -5.07 8.97
CA TYR A 6 -21.23 -5.13 7.69
C TYR A 6 -22.26 -5.33 6.56
N ASN A 7 -21.88 -4.90 5.36
CA ASN A 7 -22.61 -5.22 4.15
C ASN A 7 -21.80 -6.24 3.35
N ILE A 8 -22.46 -7.31 2.91
CA ILE A 8 -21.84 -8.36 2.10
C ILE A 8 -22.48 -8.33 0.72
N THR A 9 -21.64 -8.27 -0.31
CA THR A 9 -22.09 -8.38 -1.70
C THR A 9 -21.49 -9.64 -2.33
N ILE A 10 -22.36 -10.51 -2.85
CA ILE A 10 -22.00 -11.75 -3.52
C ILE A 10 -22.25 -11.58 -5.02
N GLU A 11 -21.19 -11.64 -5.80
CA GLU A 11 -21.27 -11.66 -7.26
C GLU A 11 -21.49 -13.10 -7.78
N ASN A 12 -22.17 -13.23 -8.90
CA ASN A 12 -22.48 -14.53 -9.54
C ASN A 12 -23.19 -15.52 -8.60
N ALA A 13 -24.06 -15.00 -7.74
CA ALA A 13 -24.78 -15.80 -6.75
C ALA A 13 -25.65 -16.87 -7.41
N LYS A 14 -25.64 -18.09 -6.82
CA LYS A 14 -26.53 -19.20 -7.20
C LYS A 14 -27.30 -19.61 -5.95
N TYR A 15 -28.60 -19.78 -6.08
CA TYR A 15 -29.45 -20.25 -4.98
C TYR A 15 -29.54 -21.79 -4.97
N ASN A 16 -29.70 -22.37 -3.79
CA ASN A 16 -29.85 -23.81 -3.62
C ASN A 16 -31.20 -24.26 -4.24
N GLY A 17 -31.16 -24.76 -5.49
CA GLY A 17 -32.31 -25.23 -6.26
C GLY A 17 -32.81 -24.27 -7.34
N GLY A 18 -32.23 -23.11 -7.54
CA GLY A 18 -32.53 -22.17 -8.63
C GLY A 18 -31.31 -21.37 -9.05
N THR A 19 -31.32 -20.91 -10.27
CA THR A 19 -30.27 -20.04 -10.80
C THR A 19 -30.72 -18.60 -10.58
N TYR A 20 -30.10 -17.86 -9.65
CA TYR A 20 -29.91 -16.46 -9.88
C TYR A 20 -28.93 -16.39 -11.06
N ASN A 21 -29.42 -16.06 -12.24
CA ASN A 21 -28.65 -16.07 -13.48
C ASN A 21 -27.46 -15.11 -13.43
N GLY A 22 -26.44 -15.41 -12.62
CA GLY A 22 -25.24 -14.61 -12.47
C GLY A 22 -25.45 -13.24 -11.80
N GLY A 23 -26.53 -13.06 -11.04
CA GLY A 23 -26.85 -11.80 -10.39
C GLY A 23 -26.00 -11.50 -9.16
N THR A 24 -25.97 -10.23 -8.78
CA THR A 24 -25.36 -9.76 -7.53
C THR A 24 -26.43 -9.77 -6.44
N VAL A 25 -26.10 -10.33 -5.28
CA VAL A 25 -26.94 -10.32 -4.08
C VAL A 25 -26.20 -9.58 -2.96
N SER A 26 -26.87 -8.62 -2.33
CA SER A 26 -26.32 -7.87 -1.21
C SER A 26 -27.13 -8.12 0.06
N TYR A 27 -26.42 -8.34 1.16
CA TYR A 27 -26.96 -8.47 2.50
C TYR A 27 -26.47 -7.31 3.35
N THR A 28 -27.36 -6.66 4.09
CA THR A 28 -27.05 -5.57 5.01
C THR A 28 -27.14 -6.04 6.45
N ASP A 29 -26.61 -5.25 7.38
CA ASP A 29 -26.68 -5.50 8.82
C ASP A 29 -26.14 -6.87 9.28
N VAL A 30 -25.14 -7.36 8.57
CA VAL A 30 -24.46 -8.59 8.93
C VAL A 30 -23.60 -8.37 10.17
N SER A 31 -23.81 -9.17 11.21
CA SER A 31 -23.22 -8.95 12.54
C SER A 31 -21.76 -9.41 12.68
N LYS A 32 -21.22 -10.07 11.68
CA LYS A 32 -19.86 -10.61 11.68
C LYS A 32 -19.10 -10.10 10.46
N ASP A 33 -17.83 -9.73 10.66
CA ASP A 33 -16.89 -9.46 9.59
C ASP A 33 -16.51 -10.77 8.86
N TYR A 34 -16.51 -10.70 7.54
CA TYR A 34 -16.09 -11.77 6.63
C TYR A 34 -15.09 -11.26 5.59
N SER A 35 -14.35 -10.20 5.90
CA SER A 35 -13.35 -9.63 5.00
C SER A 35 -12.23 -10.62 4.64
N ASP A 36 -11.95 -11.59 5.51
CA ASP A 36 -11.06 -12.73 5.26
C ASP A 36 -11.50 -13.65 4.10
N LEU A 37 -12.79 -13.58 3.73
CA LEU A 37 -13.37 -14.35 2.63
C LEU A 37 -13.55 -13.55 1.33
N LEU A 38 -13.08 -12.32 1.27
CA LEU A 38 -13.12 -11.52 0.05
C LEU A 38 -12.42 -12.23 -1.12
N TYR A 39 -13.03 -12.11 -2.28
CA TYR A 39 -12.55 -12.72 -3.55
C TYR A 39 -12.52 -14.25 -3.56
N GLN A 40 -13.16 -14.92 -2.61
CA GLN A 40 -13.27 -16.37 -2.57
C GLN A 40 -14.67 -16.83 -2.99
N ASN A 41 -14.76 -18.07 -3.48
CA ASN A 41 -16.06 -18.72 -3.62
C ASN A 41 -16.59 -19.06 -2.23
N VAL A 42 -17.82 -18.61 -1.95
CA VAL A 42 -18.43 -18.78 -0.64
C VAL A 42 -19.81 -19.41 -0.72
N ARG A 43 -20.19 -20.07 0.36
CA ARG A 43 -21.57 -20.48 0.64
C ARG A 43 -22.11 -19.58 1.73
N VAL A 44 -23.21 -18.87 1.45
CA VAL A 44 -23.89 -18.03 2.42
C VAL A 44 -25.10 -18.78 2.97
N LEU A 45 -25.20 -18.87 4.28
CA LEU A 45 -26.37 -19.41 4.96
C LEU A 45 -27.25 -18.24 5.39
N VAL A 46 -28.47 -18.20 4.88
CA VAL A 46 -29.44 -17.17 5.18
C VAL A 46 -30.72 -17.75 5.77
N LYS A 47 -31.35 -16.97 6.64
CA LYS A 47 -32.74 -17.24 7.07
C LYS A 47 -33.66 -16.38 6.23
N PRO A 48 -34.61 -16.97 5.47
CA PRO A 48 -35.62 -16.20 4.78
C PRO A 48 -36.52 -15.46 5.78
N ASP A 49 -36.97 -14.30 5.40
CA ASP A 49 -38.01 -13.57 6.14
C ASP A 49 -39.37 -14.26 5.98
N LYS A 50 -40.39 -13.68 6.63
CA LYS A 50 -41.80 -14.18 6.56
C LYS A 50 -42.38 -14.17 5.14
N ASN A 51 -41.76 -13.43 4.21
CA ASN A 51 -42.18 -13.30 2.81
C ASN A 51 -41.33 -14.12 1.87
N GLY A 52 -40.41 -14.95 2.40
CA GLY A 52 -39.52 -15.79 1.62
C GLY A 52 -38.30 -15.03 1.04
N LYS A 53 -38.06 -13.79 1.49
CA LYS A 53 -36.86 -13.03 1.14
C LYS A 53 -35.72 -13.31 2.14
N ASP A 54 -34.49 -13.21 1.68
CA ASP A 54 -33.32 -13.37 2.52
C ASP A 54 -33.20 -12.15 3.44
N ALA A 55 -33.32 -12.39 4.75
CA ALA A 55 -33.33 -11.29 5.71
C ALA A 55 -32.14 -11.30 6.66
N VAL A 56 -31.59 -12.47 6.98
CA VAL A 56 -30.52 -12.59 7.99
C VAL A 56 -29.46 -13.56 7.52
N VAL A 57 -28.20 -13.10 7.51
CA VAL A 57 -27.05 -13.96 7.28
C VAL A 57 -26.65 -14.65 8.58
N TYR A 58 -26.68 -15.99 8.58
CA TYR A 58 -26.23 -16.81 9.69
C TYR A 58 -24.76 -17.14 9.62
N GLY A 59 -24.20 -17.21 8.42
CA GLY A 59 -22.80 -17.50 8.22
C GLY A 59 -22.39 -17.46 6.76
N VAL A 60 -21.12 -17.14 6.55
CA VAL A 60 -20.46 -17.21 5.25
C VAL A 60 -19.27 -18.15 5.40
N TYR A 61 -19.11 -19.07 4.47
CA TYR A 61 -18.08 -20.11 4.49
C TYR A 61 -17.41 -20.21 3.14
N ALA A 62 -16.07 -20.21 3.12
CA ALA A 62 -15.34 -20.54 1.91
C ALA A 62 -15.71 -21.94 1.42
N THR A 63 -15.87 -22.10 0.12
CA THR A 63 -16.13 -23.42 -0.51
C THR A 63 -14.84 -24.11 -0.91
N GLY A 64 -13.73 -23.39 -0.94
CA GLY A 64 -12.40 -23.85 -1.27
C GLY A 64 -11.34 -22.79 -0.96
N LYS A 65 -10.13 -22.97 -1.47
CA LYS A 65 -9.01 -22.07 -1.26
C LYS A 65 -8.47 -21.56 -2.60
N ASN A 66 -8.34 -20.25 -2.75
CA ASN A 66 -7.71 -19.64 -3.90
C ASN A 66 -6.22 -19.98 -3.97
N THR A 67 -5.69 -20.08 -5.18
CA THR A 67 -4.24 -20.01 -5.41
C THR A 67 -3.85 -18.54 -5.55
N VAL A 68 -2.89 -18.09 -4.77
CA VAL A 68 -2.46 -16.70 -4.70
C VAL A 68 -0.98 -16.60 -5.04
N GLN A 69 -0.64 -15.66 -5.92
CA GLN A 69 0.73 -15.25 -6.19
C GLN A 69 0.89 -13.80 -5.74
N THR A 70 1.90 -13.54 -4.96
CA THR A 70 2.20 -12.21 -4.41
C THR A 70 3.47 -11.64 -5.01
N GLY A 71 3.56 -10.33 -5.10
CA GLY A 71 4.77 -9.64 -5.57
C GLY A 71 4.59 -8.13 -5.54
N LEU A 72 5.42 -7.42 -6.30
CA LEU A 72 5.34 -5.98 -6.42
C LEU A 72 4.84 -5.58 -7.81
N LEU A 73 4.19 -4.43 -7.88
CA LEU A 73 3.69 -3.91 -9.15
C LEU A 73 4.81 -3.67 -10.17
N ALA A 74 6.01 -3.32 -9.70
CA ALA A 74 7.19 -3.17 -10.56
C ALA A 74 7.58 -4.46 -11.30
N ASP A 75 7.27 -5.62 -10.74
CA ASP A 75 7.62 -6.94 -11.26
C ASP A 75 6.48 -7.59 -12.05
N LEU A 76 5.31 -6.91 -12.10
CA LEU A 76 4.12 -7.37 -12.81
C LEU A 76 3.98 -6.68 -14.16
N LYS A 77 3.91 -7.48 -15.24
CA LYS A 77 3.69 -6.98 -16.62
C LYS A 77 2.97 -7.98 -17.47
N MET A 78 2.50 -7.56 -18.63
CA MET A 78 2.00 -8.45 -19.65
C MET A 78 3.16 -9.07 -20.46
N ASP A 79 3.05 -10.36 -20.76
CA ASP A 79 3.91 -11.08 -21.69
C ASP A 79 3.01 -11.85 -22.68
N GLY A 80 2.66 -11.20 -23.76
CA GLY A 80 1.65 -11.67 -24.71
C GLY A 80 0.25 -11.64 -24.09
N THR A 81 -0.34 -12.81 -23.88
CA THR A 81 -1.67 -12.97 -23.26
C THR A 81 -1.61 -13.34 -21.79
N LYS A 82 -0.40 -13.55 -21.25
CA LYS A 82 -0.18 -13.98 -19.87
C LYS A 82 0.29 -12.81 -19.00
N ALA A 83 -0.09 -12.82 -17.74
CA ALA A 83 0.56 -11.99 -16.74
C ALA A 83 1.91 -12.60 -16.37
N LYS A 84 2.95 -11.78 -16.28
CA LYS A 84 4.27 -12.18 -15.80
C LYS A 84 4.58 -11.46 -14.52
N LEU A 85 4.70 -12.19 -13.42
CA LEU A 85 5.03 -11.68 -12.11
C LEU A 85 6.32 -12.34 -11.65
N ASP A 86 7.30 -11.54 -11.27
CA ASP A 86 8.62 -11.99 -10.81
C ASP A 86 9.23 -13.08 -11.72
N GLY A 87 9.18 -12.83 -13.04
CA GLY A 87 9.73 -13.74 -14.05
C GLY A 87 8.84 -14.91 -14.43
N THR A 88 7.83 -15.28 -13.63
CA THR A 88 6.92 -16.41 -13.87
C THR A 88 5.66 -15.97 -14.63
N LYS A 89 5.25 -16.78 -15.62
CA LYS A 89 4.07 -16.50 -16.46
C LYS A 89 2.85 -17.24 -15.94
N TYR A 90 1.73 -16.51 -15.87
CA TYR A 90 0.43 -17.01 -15.40
C TYR A 90 -0.64 -16.80 -16.46
N ASP A 91 -1.44 -17.82 -16.71
CA ASP A 91 -2.58 -17.76 -17.62
C ASP A 91 -3.71 -16.95 -16.99
N LEU A 92 -4.30 -16.04 -17.76
CA LEU A 92 -5.42 -15.23 -17.32
C LEU A 92 -6.75 -15.85 -17.77
N ALA A 93 -7.72 -15.91 -16.86
CA ALA A 93 -9.07 -16.31 -17.19
C ALA A 93 -9.68 -15.34 -18.22
N ASN A 94 -10.60 -15.84 -19.06
CA ASN A 94 -11.30 -15.01 -20.06
C ASN A 94 -12.05 -13.83 -19.41
N THR A 95 -12.65 -14.05 -18.25
CA THR A 95 -13.24 -13.00 -17.41
C THR A 95 -12.34 -12.80 -16.22
N ASN A 96 -11.76 -11.61 -16.12
CA ASN A 96 -10.89 -11.25 -15.02
C ASN A 96 -11.10 -9.78 -14.61
N THR A 97 -10.73 -9.45 -13.40
CA THR A 97 -11.05 -8.18 -12.76
C THR A 97 -9.86 -7.65 -11.97
N VAL A 98 -9.72 -6.33 -11.91
CA VAL A 98 -8.72 -5.65 -11.09
C VAL A 98 -9.41 -4.91 -9.95
N TYR A 99 -8.80 -4.97 -8.77
CA TYR A 99 -9.15 -4.17 -7.60
C TYR A 99 -7.93 -3.37 -7.17
N VAL A 100 -8.11 -2.07 -6.96
CA VAL A 100 -7.09 -1.19 -6.40
C VAL A 100 -7.61 -0.64 -5.09
N ASP A 101 -6.91 -0.89 -4.00
CA ASP A 101 -7.30 -0.53 -2.63
C ASP A 101 -8.76 -0.93 -2.32
N GLY A 102 -9.14 -2.14 -2.73
CA GLY A 102 -10.49 -2.68 -2.57
C GLY A 102 -11.53 -2.18 -3.58
N VAL A 103 -11.19 -1.22 -4.42
CA VAL A 103 -12.11 -0.64 -5.41
C VAL A 103 -12.00 -1.36 -6.75
N LYS A 104 -13.11 -1.93 -7.22
CA LYS A 104 -13.18 -2.61 -8.52
C LYS A 104 -12.93 -1.62 -9.66
N GLN A 105 -12.04 -1.99 -10.57
CA GLN A 105 -11.73 -1.22 -11.77
C GLN A 105 -12.63 -1.66 -12.94
N SER A 106 -12.81 -0.77 -13.93
CA SER A 106 -13.60 -1.05 -15.13
C SER A 106 -12.89 -2.00 -16.10
N ASP A 107 -11.57 -2.00 -16.08
CA ASP A 107 -10.74 -2.73 -17.03
C ASP A 107 -10.43 -4.14 -16.54
N ASN A 108 -10.20 -5.05 -17.49
CA ASN A 108 -9.62 -6.35 -17.21
C ASN A 108 -8.10 -6.21 -16.95
N ILE A 109 -7.47 -7.25 -16.42
CA ILE A 109 -6.05 -7.24 -16.02
C ILE A 109 -5.14 -6.80 -17.18
N LYS A 110 -5.34 -7.34 -18.38
CA LYS A 110 -4.52 -7.00 -19.54
C LYS A 110 -4.64 -5.52 -19.91
N THR A 111 -5.86 -5.02 -20.04
CA THR A 111 -6.12 -3.62 -20.39
C THR A 111 -5.58 -2.70 -19.31
N TRP A 112 -5.83 -3.02 -18.04
CA TRP A 112 -5.40 -2.22 -16.90
C TRP A 112 -3.87 -2.07 -16.85
N LEU A 113 -3.12 -3.19 -16.97
CA LEU A 113 -1.66 -3.18 -17.01
C LEU A 113 -1.12 -2.38 -18.19
N THR A 114 -1.70 -2.54 -19.38
CA THR A 114 -1.25 -1.84 -20.58
C THR A 114 -1.52 -0.34 -20.51
N THR A 115 -2.71 0.06 -20.05
CA THR A 115 -3.16 1.46 -20.00
C THR A 115 -2.40 2.25 -18.93
N ASN A 116 -2.13 1.63 -17.78
CA ASN A 116 -1.46 2.29 -16.66
C ASN A 116 0.07 2.16 -16.70
N GLY A 117 0.66 1.84 -17.85
CA GLY A 117 2.10 1.66 -17.98
C GLY A 117 2.63 0.60 -17.04
N GLU A 118 1.94 -0.55 -17.03
CA GLU A 118 2.14 -1.63 -16.06
C GLU A 118 1.92 -1.16 -14.59
N GLY A 119 1.15 -0.07 -14.40
CA GLY A 119 0.76 0.48 -13.11
C GLY A 119 1.78 1.38 -12.42
N ASN A 120 3.04 1.35 -12.82
CA ASN A 120 4.13 2.00 -12.10
C ASN A 120 4.02 3.53 -12.04
N ALA A 121 3.49 4.17 -13.09
CA ALA A 121 3.38 5.63 -13.15
C ALA A 121 2.29 6.17 -12.21
N THR A 122 1.19 5.45 -12.08
CA THR A 122 0.00 5.90 -11.33
C THR A 122 -0.01 5.39 -9.89
N TYR A 123 0.37 4.13 -9.70
CA TYR A 123 0.18 3.45 -8.41
C TYR A 123 1.49 3.23 -7.65
N GLY A 124 2.63 3.41 -8.30
CA GLY A 124 3.95 3.29 -7.71
C GLY A 124 4.54 1.89 -7.77
N LYS A 125 5.86 1.84 -7.97
CA LYS A 125 6.63 0.59 -8.16
C LYS A 125 6.56 -0.35 -6.96
N GLY A 126 6.51 0.21 -5.74
CA GLY A 126 6.49 -0.54 -4.49
C GLY A 126 5.08 -0.99 -4.04
N SER A 127 4.03 -0.76 -4.85
CA SER A 127 2.70 -1.27 -4.54
C SER A 127 2.69 -2.79 -4.54
N GLU A 128 1.97 -3.38 -3.60
CA GLU A 128 1.82 -4.83 -3.48
C GLU A 128 0.77 -5.35 -4.47
N VAL A 129 1.00 -6.51 -5.02
CA VAL A 129 0.05 -7.18 -5.90
C VAL A 129 -0.22 -8.61 -5.45
N GLU A 130 -1.47 -9.00 -5.58
CA GLU A 130 -1.91 -10.40 -5.43
C GLU A 130 -2.66 -10.81 -6.71
N LEU A 131 -2.15 -11.83 -7.37
CA LEU A 131 -2.80 -12.45 -8.51
C LEU A 131 -3.46 -13.74 -8.03
N LEU A 132 -4.79 -13.85 -8.18
CA LEU A 132 -5.57 -14.93 -7.61
C LEU A 132 -6.24 -15.77 -8.69
N ALA A 133 -6.06 -17.10 -8.59
CA ALA A 133 -6.90 -18.09 -9.26
C ALA A 133 -7.94 -18.61 -8.26
N VAL A 134 -9.21 -18.47 -8.61
CA VAL A 134 -10.32 -18.91 -7.75
C VAL A 134 -10.27 -20.43 -7.62
N ASP A 135 -10.64 -20.95 -6.44
CA ASP A 135 -10.65 -22.39 -6.18
C ASP A 135 -11.30 -23.21 -7.29
N GLY A 136 -10.63 -24.29 -7.67
CA GLY A 136 -11.04 -25.16 -8.78
C GLY A 136 -10.69 -24.64 -10.19
N THR A 137 -9.95 -23.53 -10.30
CA THR A 137 -9.45 -23.01 -11.59
C THR A 137 -7.92 -22.98 -11.63
N SER A 138 -7.35 -23.06 -12.84
CA SER A 138 -5.91 -22.89 -13.07
C SER A 138 -5.56 -21.48 -13.52
N ASP A 139 -6.56 -20.75 -14.02
CA ASP A 139 -6.38 -19.46 -14.64
C ASP A 139 -6.68 -18.34 -13.66
N TYR A 140 -5.86 -17.32 -13.67
CA TYR A 140 -5.93 -16.20 -12.72
C TYR A 140 -6.98 -15.20 -13.18
N SER A 141 -7.93 -14.92 -12.30
CA SER A 141 -9.11 -14.10 -12.61
C SER A 141 -9.20 -12.80 -11.83
N ILE A 142 -8.38 -12.62 -10.79
CA ILE A 142 -8.41 -11.43 -9.94
C ILE A 142 -6.99 -10.92 -9.74
N LEU A 143 -6.81 -9.62 -9.97
CA LEU A 143 -5.62 -8.88 -9.57
C LEU A 143 -6.03 -7.89 -8.48
N LYS A 144 -5.41 -8.00 -7.33
CA LYS A 144 -5.49 -6.98 -6.27
C LYS A 144 -4.21 -6.16 -6.28
N VAL A 145 -4.37 -4.87 -6.12
CA VAL A 145 -3.27 -3.91 -5.99
C VAL A 145 -3.48 -3.10 -4.72
N THR A 146 -2.51 -3.12 -3.82
CA THR A 146 -2.51 -2.32 -2.60
C THR A 146 -1.48 -1.21 -2.77
N THR A 147 -1.95 0.03 -2.76
CA THR A 147 -1.10 1.21 -2.94
C THR A 147 -0.66 1.81 -1.62
N PHE A 148 0.41 2.59 -1.67
CA PHE A 148 0.98 3.24 -0.49
C PHE A 148 1.23 4.72 -0.71
N GLU A 149 0.92 5.50 0.32
CA GLU A 149 1.39 6.87 0.48
C GLU A 149 2.43 6.94 1.59
N VAL A 150 3.37 7.87 1.45
CA VAL A 150 4.35 8.17 2.50
C VAL A 150 4.15 9.62 2.95
N LYS A 151 4.00 9.83 4.27
CA LYS A 151 3.81 11.14 4.89
C LYS A 151 4.59 11.23 6.20
N GLU A 152 5.16 12.39 6.48
CA GLU A 152 5.77 12.67 7.79
C GLU A 152 4.69 12.77 8.88
N ILE A 153 4.93 12.11 10.02
CA ILE A 153 4.04 12.15 11.18
C ILE A 153 4.27 13.45 11.95
N THR A 154 3.24 14.27 12.02
CA THR A 154 3.26 15.54 12.75
C THR A 154 2.73 15.44 14.17
N TYR A 155 1.90 14.42 14.44
CA TYR A 155 1.33 14.18 15.76
C TYR A 155 0.95 12.71 15.94
N VAL A 156 1.10 12.20 17.17
CA VAL A 156 0.66 10.86 17.60
C VAL A 156 -0.22 11.01 18.81
N GLY A 157 -1.47 10.59 18.73
CA GLY A 157 -2.44 10.52 19.82
C GLY A 157 -2.60 9.11 20.35
N SER A 158 -3.61 8.91 21.22
CA SER A 158 -3.95 7.59 21.77
C SER A 158 -4.66 6.69 20.78
N ASP A 159 -5.46 7.28 19.88
CA ASP A 159 -6.41 6.64 18.98
C ASP A 159 -6.28 7.12 17.54
N TYR A 160 -5.26 7.94 17.23
CA TYR A 160 -4.99 8.41 15.89
C TYR A 160 -3.56 8.92 15.69
N VAL A 161 -3.15 9.01 14.47
CA VAL A 161 -1.95 9.75 14.04
C VAL A 161 -2.33 10.82 13.03
N THR A 162 -1.52 11.90 12.96
CA THR A 162 -1.65 12.93 11.92
C THR A 162 -0.39 12.91 11.05
N ALA A 163 -0.60 12.68 9.76
CA ALA A 163 0.44 12.70 8.73
C ALA A 163 -0.16 13.34 7.46
N GLY A 164 -0.13 14.69 7.42
CA GLY A 164 -0.86 15.47 6.41
C GLY A 164 -2.37 15.55 6.69
N THR A 165 -3.01 14.46 7.09
CA THR A 165 -4.39 14.36 7.55
C THR A 165 -4.47 13.48 8.80
N LYS A 166 -5.64 13.39 9.44
CA LYS A 166 -5.88 12.51 10.58
C LYS A 166 -6.21 11.10 10.09
N TYR A 167 -5.54 10.10 10.67
CA TYR A 167 -5.80 8.67 10.51
C TYR A 167 -6.20 8.11 11.87
N SER A 168 -7.46 7.70 12.01
CA SER A 168 -8.04 7.17 13.26
C SER A 168 -7.96 5.64 13.27
N ASP A 169 -7.85 5.06 14.46
CA ASP A 169 -7.93 3.62 14.68
C ASP A 169 -9.34 3.03 14.41
N ASP A 170 -10.35 3.89 14.24
CA ASP A 170 -11.66 3.48 13.70
C ASP A 170 -11.54 2.98 12.25
N ASP A 171 -10.71 3.64 11.43
CA ASP A 171 -10.60 3.40 9.99
C ASP A 171 -9.28 2.72 9.59
N TYR A 172 -8.30 2.70 10.47
CA TYR A 172 -6.95 2.20 10.20
C TYR A 172 -6.42 1.33 11.32
N VAL A 173 -5.69 0.28 10.96
CA VAL A 173 -4.80 -0.41 11.89
C VAL A 173 -3.52 0.42 12.00
N ILE A 174 -3.28 1.00 13.17
CA ILE A 174 -2.13 1.86 13.45
C ILE A 174 -1.08 1.04 14.19
N SER A 175 0.13 0.94 13.62
CA SER A 175 1.23 0.23 14.26
C SER A 175 1.73 0.93 15.51
N ASP A 176 2.15 0.14 16.49
CA ASP A 176 2.78 0.64 17.70
C ASP A 176 4.13 1.33 17.42
N GLY A 177 4.52 2.21 18.32
CA GLY A 177 5.85 2.82 18.34
C GLY A 177 6.09 3.95 17.33
N LEU A 178 5.06 4.39 16.62
CA LEU A 178 5.12 5.57 15.77
C LEU A 178 5.41 6.83 16.59
N LYS A 179 6.21 7.76 16.05
CA LYS A 179 6.59 9.01 16.71
C LYS A 179 6.46 10.19 15.76
N LYS A 180 6.27 11.37 16.32
CA LYS A 180 6.39 12.61 15.55
C LYS A 180 7.78 12.70 14.90
N GLY A 181 7.83 13.04 13.61
CA GLY A 181 9.03 13.08 12.78
C GLY A 181 9.38 11.75 12.11
N ASP A 182 8.73 10.62 12.46
CA ASP A 182 8.78 9.41 11.65
C ASP A 182 8.01 9.60 10.33
N TYR A 183 8.31 8.79 9.33
CA TYR A 183 7.49 8.69 8.13
C TYR A 183 6.50 7.53 8.27
N ALA A 184 5.23 7.82 8.05
CA ALA A 184 4.19 6.83 7.96
C ALA A 184 4.12 6.24 6.55
N LEU A 185 4.02 4.93 6.48
CA LEU A 185 3.57 4.17 5.31
C LEU A 185 2.07 3.94 5.47
N ILE A 186 1.28 4.47 4.55
CA ILE A 186 -0.17 4.49 4.64
C ILE A 186 -0.77 3.75 3.46
N SER A 187 -1.61 2.76 3.73
CA SER A 187 -2.47 2.14 2.73
C SER A 187 -3.93 2.34 3.11
N LYS A 188 -4.75 2.69 2.12
CA LYS A 188 -6.20 2.83 2.23
C LYS A 188 -6.94 1.54 1.86
N ASP A 189 -6.21 0.47 1.58
CA ASP A 189 -6.83 -0.81 1.24
C ASP A 189 -7.62 -1.34 2.44
N THR A 190 -8.94 -1.21 2.37
CA THR A 190 -9.87 -1.66 3.41
C THR A 190 -9.98 -3.17 3.51
N ASN A 191 -9.28 -3.91 2.65
CA ASN A 191 -9.21 -5.37 2.73
C ASN A 191 -8.04 -5.85 3.59
N TYR A 192 -7.26 -4.94 4.18
CA TYR A 192 -6.10 -5.29 4.99
C TYR A 192 -6.50 -6.06 6.25
N ALA A 193 -7.34 -5.47 7.09
CA ALA A 193 -7.84 -6.13 8.30
C ALA A 193 -9.14 -5.43 8.77
N ASP A 194 -10.16 -6.20 9.09
CA ASP A 194 -11.44 -5.71 9.64
C ASP A 194 -12.06 -4.55 8.84
N GLY A 195 -11.86 -4.52 7.53
CA GLY A 195 -12.32 -3.43 6.68
C GLY A 195 -11.54 -2.12 6.85
N LYS A 196 -10.36 -2.15 7.46
CA LYS A 196 -9.52 -0.99 7.74
C LYS A 196 -8.32 -0.91 6.81
N GLY A 197 -7.85 0.31 6.56
CA GLY A 197 -6.52 0.55 6.03
C GLY A 197 -5.43 0.31 7.06
N ARG A 198 -4.18 0.63 6.73
CA ARG A 198 -3.05 0.50 7.65
C ARG A 198 -2.20 1.75 7.67
N VAL A 199 -1.61 2.04 8.85
CA VAL A 199 -0.60 3.06 9.06
C VAL A 199 0.57 2.44 9.80
N GLU A 200 1.70 2.33 9.11
CA GLU A 200 2.90 1.67 9.61
C GLU A 200 4.10 2.63 9.55
N LYS A 201 5.20 2.28 10.22
CA LYS A 201 6.43 3.04 10.10
C LYS A 201 7.12 2.70 8.78
N ALA A 202 7.35 3.73 7.95
CA ALA A 202 8.13 3.56 6.72
C ALA A 202 9.61 3.28 7.03
N THR A 203 10.25 2.50 6.18
CA THR A 203 11.70 2.32 6.22
C THR A 203 12.39 3.60 5.72
N VAL A 204 13.39 4.06 6.45
CA VAL A 204 14.17 5.25 6.10
C VAL A 204 15.65 4.90 6.00
N VAL A 205 16.29 5.36 4.94
CA VAL A 205 17.74 5.29 4.74
C VAL A 205 18.29 6.71 4.70
N GLU A 206 19.28 6.99 5.51
CA GLU A 206 19.91 8.32 5.60
C GLU A 206 21.39 8.21 5.32
N GLY A 207 21.90 9.09 4.47
CA GLY A 207 23.32 9.10 4.17
C GLY A 207 23.68 10.06 3.04
N LYS A 208 24.96 10.05 2.66
CA LYS A 208 25.48 10.85 1.55
C LYS A 208 25.30 10.11 0.24
N VAL A 209 24.75 10.79 -0.76
CA VAL A 209 24.65 10.25 -2.13
C VAL A 209 26.06 10.19 -2.75
N THR A 210 26.53 8.97 -2.99
CA THR A 210 27.89 8.70 -3.51
C THR A 210 27.90 8.45 -5.02
N SER A 211 26.77 8.07 -5.61
CA SER A 211 26.60 7.87 -7.05
C SER A 211 25.14 8.02 -7.47
N THR A 212 24.92 8.27 -8.77
CA THR A 212 23.59 8.33 -9.36
C THR A 212 23.59 7.67 -10.74
N LYS A 213 22.45 7.05 -11.14
CA LYS A 213 22.18 6.60 -12.50
C LYS A 213 21.02 7.43 -13.06
N GLY A 214 21.34 8.59 -13.60
CA GLY A 214 20.33 9.57 -14.02
C GLY A 214 19.42 9.97 -12.87
N SER A 215 18.11 9.98 -13.12
CA SER A 215 17.05 10.22 -12.13
C SER A 215 16.50 8.94 -11.50
N ASP A 216 16.97 7.77 -11.94
CA ASP A 216 16.27 6.50 -11.67
C ASP A 216 16.81 5.76 -10.45
N GLU A 217 18.13 5.92 -10.17
CA GLU A 217 18.76 5.27 -9.03
C GLU A 217 19.78 6.17 -8.35
N VAL A 218 19.88 6.03 -7.03
CA VAL A 218 20.89 6.69 -6.21
C VAL A 218 21.60 5.68 -5.34
N MET A 219 22.88 5.93 -5.04
CA MET A 219 23.68 5.09 -4.15
C MET A 219 23.92 5.81 -2.83
N ILE A 220 23.59 5.16 -1.71
CA ILE A 220 23.97 5.56 -0.35
C ILE A 220 24.66 4.35 0.29
N ASP A 221 25.81 4.57 0.91
CA ASP A 221 26.60 3.55 1.61
C ASP A 221 26.83 2.25 0.81
N GLY A 222 27.08 2.41 -0.51
CA GLY A 222 27.34 1.30 -1.41
C GLY A 222 26.10 0.55 -1.91
N THR A 223 24.90 0.91 -1.44
CA THR A 223 23.63 0.30 -1.84
C THR A 223 22.92 1.19 -2.83
N TRP A 224 22.43 0.61 -3.94
CA TRP A 224 21.59 1.27 -4.91
C TRP A 224 20.12 1.25 -4.49
N TYR A 225 19.47 2.40 -4.62
CA TYR A 225 18.04 2.59 -4.36
C TYR A 225 17.36 3.11 -5.60
N THR A 226 16.33 2.42 -6.06
CA THR A 226 15.55 2.80 -7.24
C THR A 226 14.46 3.82 -6.88
N MET A 227 14.41 4.90 -7.64
CA MET A 227 13.39 5.94 -7.45
C MET A 227 12.03 5.46 -7.94
N ASN A 228 11.00 5.74 -7.16
CA ASN A 228 9.63 5.60 -7.64
C ASN A 228 9.32 6.67 -8.70
N THR A 229 8.35 6.41 -9.56
CA THR A 229 7.93 7.35 -10.60
C THR A 229 7.48 8.68 -9.99
N GLY A 230 7.95 9.79 -10.54
CA GLY A 230 7.62 11.13 -10.07
C GLY A 230 8.41 11.62 -8.86
N VAL A 231 9.27 10.79 -8.27
CA VAL A 231 10.15 11.20 -7.17
C VAL A 231 11.45 11.75 -7.73
N THR A 232 11.81 12.96 -7.31
CA THR A 232 13.06 13.61 -7.75
C THR A 232 14.25 13.04 -6.98
N ALA A 233 15.24 12.50 -7.70
CA ALA A 233 16.46 12.00 -7.12
C ALA A 233 17.29 13.12 -6.45
N PRO A 234 17.89 12.88 -5.27
CA PRO A 234 18.81 13.83 -4.65
C PRO A 234 20.08 13.96 -5.48
N LYS A 235 20.74 15.12 -5.38
CA LYS A 235 21.97 15.39 -6.11
C LYS A 235 23.15 14.58 -5.56
N LEU A 236 24.11 14.30 -6.44
CA LEU A 236 25.39 13.74 -6.03
C LEU A 236 26.04 14.59 -4.91
N ASN A 237 26.59 13.92 -3.91
CA ASN A 237 27.18 14.51 -2.70
C ASN A 237 26.20 15.18 -1.73
N ALA A 238 24.90 15.20 -2.00
CA ALA A 238 23.91 15.65 -1.03
C ALA A 238 23.75 14.64 0.11
N SER A 239 23.56 15.13 1.33
CA SER A 239 23.03 14.30 2.40
C SER A 239 21.51 14.20 2.22
N ALA A 240 20.99 12.99 2.15
CA ALA A 240 19.60 12.73 1.87
C ALA A 240 19.04 11.67 2.82
N LYS A 241 17.75 11.80 3.06
CA LYS A 241 16.93 10.81 3.73
C LYS A 241 15.97 10.24 2.69
N LEU A 242 16.10 8.96 2.38
CA LEU A 242 15.26 8.23 1.44
C LEU A 242 14.19 7.48 2.22
N VAL A 243 12.93 7.69 1.89
CA VAL A 243 11.81 6.97 2.50
C VAL A 243 11.35 5.89 1.54
N LEU A 244 11.39 4.64 2.00
CA LEU A 244 11.23 3.47 1.15
C LEU A 244 9.86 2.81 1.35
N VAL A 245 9.30 2.36 0.23
CA VAL A 245 8.18 1.42 0.17
C VAL A 245 8.63 0.20 -0.63
N ASN A 246 8.72 -0.94 0.03
CA ASN A 246 9.11 -2.20 -0.59
C ASN A 246 10.40 -2.09 -1.44
N GLY A 247 11.39 -1.31 -0.95
CA GLY A 247 12.68 -1.11 -1.61
C GLY A 247 12.76 0.03 -2.62
N TYR A 248 11.62 0.66 -2.98
CA TYR A 248 11.57 1.82 -3.87
C TYR A 248 11.48 3.12 -3.09
N VAL A 249 12.14 4.17 -3.56
CA VAL A 249 12.15 5.49 -2.92
C VAL A 249 10.87 6.25 -3.27
N TYR A 250 10.03 6.49 -2.29
CA TYR A 250 8.75 7.20 -2.44
C TYR A 250 8.83 8.67 -2.01
N ALA A 251 9.76 9.01 -1.13
CA ALA A 251 10.03 10.38 -0.76
C ALA A 251 11.51 10.60 -0.50
N VAL A 252 11.96 11.81 -0.75
CA VAL A 252 13.32 12.27 -0.45
C VAL A 252 13.21 13.50 0.40
N ASP A 253 13.88 13.48 1.55
CA ASP A 253 14.09 14.65 2.38
C ASP A 253 15.58 14.99 2.36
N THR A 254 15.89 16.28 2.25
CA THR A 254 17.26 16.74 2.34
C THR A 254 17.62 16.87 3.81
N VAL A 255 18.57 16.08 4.25
CA VAL A 255 19.22 16.36 5.53
C VAL A 255 20.00 17.67 5.32
N THR A 256 19.44 18.76 5.79
CA THR A 256 20.23 19.97 5.96
C THR A 256 21.35 19.55 6.91
N ALA A 257 22.59 19.44 6.40
CA ALA A 257 23.73 19.25 7.26
C ALA A 257 23.59 20.25 8.39
N GLY A 258 23.54 19.75 9.61
CA GLY A 258 23.20 20.55 10.76
C GLY A 258 23.99 21.84 10.74
N SER A 259 23.23 22.94 10.79
CA SER A 259 23.71 24.28 11.03
C SER A 259 24.92 24.71 10.19
N SER A 260 24.70 25.69 9.32
CA SER A 260 25.76 26.53 8.76
C SER A 260 26.65 27.21 9.84
N ASP A 261 26.38 26.90 11.09
CA ASP A 261 27.08 27.43 12.27
C ASP A 261 28.20 26.53 12.81
N VAL A 262 28.52 25.41 12.12
CA VAL A 262 29.72 24.62 12.43
C VAL A 262 30.90 25.24 11.66
N ALA A 263 31.60 26.15 12.30
CA ALA A 263 32.86 26.69 11.79
C ALA A 263 34.02 25.82 12.31
N LEU A 264 34.91 25.42 11.41
CA LEU A 264 36.19 24.85 11.80
C LEU A 264 37.06 25.98 12.34
N VAL A 265 37.36 25.96 13.62
CA VAL A 265 38.31 26.89 14.23
C VAL A 265 39.71 26.50 13.72
N VAL A 266 40.25 27.27 12.80
CA VAL A 266 41.59 27.04 12.22
C VAL A 266 42.69 27.75 12.98
N GLU A 267 42.37 28.80 13.74
CA GLU A 267 43.33 29.54 14.56
C GLU A 267 42.59 30.28 15.70
N VAL A 268 43.19 30.29 16.85
CA VAL A 268 42.70 31.08 18.02
C VAL A 268 43.82 32.03 18.45
N GLY A 269 43.61 33.31 18.28
CA GLY A 269 44.52 34.37 18.69
C GLY A 269 43.95 35.25 19.82
N ASN A 270 44.80 35.79 20.64
CA ASN A 270 44.40 36.80 21.60
C ASN A 270 44.39 38.19 20.93
N SER A 271 43.19 38.81 20.86
CA SER A 271 43.08 40.21 20.43
C SER A 271 43.16 41.10 21.71
N ASN A 272 44.20 41.87 21.82
CA ASN A 272 44.35 42.88 22.89
C ASN A 272 43.71 44.19 22.45
N THR A 273 42.42 44.35 22.74
CA THR A 273 41.79 45.66 22.76
C THR A 273 41.64 46.09 24.23
N VAL A 274 41.93 47.35 24.51
CA VAL A 274 41.92 47.89 25.88
C VAL A 274 40.59 47.57 26.58
N GLY A 275 40.64 46.63 27.54
CA GLY A 275 39.52 46.30 28.43
C GLY A 275 38.75 45.01 28.12
N SER A 276 39.04 44.29 27.03
CA SER A 276 38.33 43.01 26.72
C SER A 276 39.23 42.06 25.94
N LYS A 277 39.20 40.78 26.32
CA LYS A 277 39.78 39.69 25.53
C LYS A 277 38.69 39.06 24.69
N TYR A 278 38.89 38.97 23.39
CA TYR A 278 38.03 38.29 22.45
C TYR A 278 38.78 37.12 21.83
N TYR A 279 38.04 36.00 21.57
CA TYR A 279 38.55 34.96 20.74
C TYR A 279 37.89 35.11 19.37
N GLN A 280 38.71 35.12 18.28
CA GLN A 280 38.22 35.07 16.93
C GLN A 280 38.40 33.66 16.38
N ALA A 281 37.36 33.13 15.76
CA ALA A 281 37.33 31.83 15.07
C ALA A 281 37.25 32.04 13.55
#